data_d69372ecbc37e0f7c592525e524b593a
#
_entry.id   d69372ecbc37e0f7c592525e524b593a
#
_cell.length_a   1.000
_cell.length_b   1.000
_cell.length_c   1.000
_cell.angle_alpha   90.00
_cell.angle_beta   90.00
_cell.angle_gamma   90.00
#
_symmetry.space_group_name_H-M   'P 1'
#
loop_
_entity.id
_entity.type
_entity.pdbx_description
1 polymer ?
#
loop_
_entity_poly.entity_id
_entity_poly.type
_entity_poly.pdbx_seq_one_letter_code
_entity_poly.pdbx_strand_id
1 'polypeptide(L)'
;MLNAYAKSKGVKLMMHHETSSSVRNYERHMDKAYQFMVDNGYNAVKSGYVGNIIPRGEHHYGQWMNNHYLYAVKKAADYKICVNGHEAVRPTGLCRTYPNLIGNESARGTEYEAFGGSKPFHTTLLPFNRLIGGPMDYTPGIFDTKLDFMGDLPHGQVQT
;
A
#
# COMPACT_ATOMS: atom_id res chain seq x y z
N MET A 1 -11.40 13.84 15.47
CA MET A 1 -10.46 14.38 16.49
C MET A 1 -9.00 14.19 16.09
N LEU A 2 -8.49 12.96 15.89
CA LEU A 2 -7.08 12.68 15.52
C LEU A 2 -6.64 13.38 14.23
N ASN A 3 -7.42 13.28 13.14
CA ASN A 3 -7.07 13.88 11.85
C ASN A 3 -6.99 15.43 11.94
N ALA A 4 -7.88 16.05 12.71
CA ALA A 4 -7.82 17.51 12.92
C ALA A 4 -6.54 17.92 13.68
N TYR A 5 -6.15 17.14 14.69
CA TYR A 5 -4.90 17.37 15.41
C TYR A 5 -3.68 17.18 14.50
N ALA A 6 -3.62 16.10 13.73
CA ALA A 6 -2.54 15.86 12.78
C ALA A 6 -2.40 17.03 11.79
N LYS A 7 -3.51 17.48 11.22
CA LYS A 7 -3.54 18.65 10.32
C LYS A 7 -3.00 19.91 10.98
N SER A 8 -3.33 20.15 12.26
CA SER A 8 -2.81 21.32 13.00
C SER A 8 -1.29 21.25 13.20
N LYS A 9 -0.69 20.08 13.05
CA LYS A 9 0.77 19.86 13.10
C LYS A 9 1.40 19.72 11.69
N GLY A 10 0.66 20.02 10.63
CA GLY A 10 1.14 19.90 9.26
C GLY A 10 1.26 18.44 8.76
N VAL A 11 0.71 17.48 9.51
CA VAL A 11 0.76 16.06 9.17
C VAL A 11 -0.55 15.63 8.50
N LYS A 12 -0.44 14.89 7.42
CA LYS A 12 -1.58 14.24 6.75
C LYS A 12 -1.62 12.76 7.13
N LEU A 13 -2.79 12.27 7.47
CA LEU A 13 -3.00 10.86 7.76
C LEU A 13 -3.56 10.15 6.54
N MET A 14 -3.06 8.96 6.27
CA MET A 14 -3.58 8.04 5.26
C MET A 14 -4.46 7.00 5.97
N MET A 15 -5.65 6.75 5.45
CA MET A 15 -6.50 5.67 5.96
C MET A 15 -6.06 4.33 5.37
N HIS A 16 -6.10 3.28 6.17
CA HIS A 16 -5.82 1.93 5.70
C HIS A 16 -7.11 1.13 5.54
N HIS A 17 -7.36 0.67 4.32
CA HIS A 17 -8.42 -0.28 3.99
C HIS A 17 -7.78 -1.65 3.75
N GLU A 18 -7.64 -2.44 4.82
CA GLU A 18 -7.25 -3.84 4.68
C GLU A 18 -8.47 -4.67 4.31
N THR A 19 -8.44 -5.27 3.15
CA THR A 19 -9.59 -6.00 2.58
C THR A 19 -9.56 -7.48 2.89
N SER A 20 -8.44 -8.01 3.40
CA SER A 20 -8.18 -9.45 3.53
C SER A 20 -8.48 -10.20 2.22
N SER A 21 -8.17 -9.56 1.10
CA SER A 21 -8.40 -10.05 -0.26
C SER A 21 -9.86 -10.33 -0.62
N SER A 22 -10.83 -9.89 0.20
CA SER A 22 -12.27 -10.00 -0.08
C SER A 22 -12.72 -8.89 -1.02
N VAL A 23 -12.30 -8.98 -2.27
CA VAL A 23 -12.35 -7.91 -3.27
C VAL A 23 -13.78 -7.46 -3.58
N ARG A 24 -14.69 -8.41 -3.85
CA ARG A 24 -16.09 -8.06 -4.13
C ARG A 24 -16.80 -7.41 -2.94
N ASN A 25 -16.42 -7.79 -1.73
CA ASN A 25 -16.94 -7.14 -0.53
C ASN A 25 -16.42 -5.70 -0.44
N TYR A 26 -15.13 -5.49 -0.73
CA TYR A 26 -14.55 -4.16 -0.76
C TYR A 26 -15.24 -3.27 -1.82
N GLU A 27 -15.38 -3.75 -3.05
CA GLU A 27 -16.07 -3.01 -4.12
C GLU A 27 -17.49 -2.59 -3.73
N ARG A 28 -18.24 -3.50 -3.08
CA ARG A 28 -19.61 -3.24 -2.61
C ARG A 28 -19.68 -2.10 -1.58
N HIS A 29 -18.64 -1.92 -0.79
CA HIS A 29 -18.61 -0.93 0.28
C HIS A 29 -17.79 0.32 -0.05
N MET A 30 -17.15 0.38 -1.20
CA MET A 30 -16.19 1.41 -1.57
C MET A 30 -16.80 2.81 -1.54
N ASP A 31 -17.99 3.01 -2.07
CA ASP A 31 -18.67 4.32 -2.05
C ASP A 31 -18.88 4.82 -0.61
N LYS A 32 -19.38 3.95 0.25
CA LYS A 32 -19.61 4.29 1.66
C LYS A 32 -18.31 4.56 2.40
N ALA A 33 -17.28 3.76 2.12
CA ALA A 33 -15.97 3.92 2.76
C ALA A 33 -15.27 5.21 2.31
N TYR A 34 -15.32 5.53 1.03
CA TYR A 34 -14.71 6.76 0.50
C TYR A 34 -15.48 8.00 0.93
N GLN A 35 -16.81 7.94 0.98
CA GLN A 35 -17.61 9.05 1.52
C GLN A 35 -17.26 9.30 2.99
N PHE A 36 -17.13 8.24 3.80
CA PHE A 36 -16.69 8.37 5.19
C PHE A 36 -15.31 9.02 5.29
N MET A 37 -14.38 8.70 4.40
CA MET A 37 -13.06 9.34 4.36
C MET A 37 -13.19 10.84 4.09
N VAL A 38 -13.97 11.22 3.08
CA VAL A 38 -14.20 12.63 2.71
C VAL A 38 -14.81 13.39 3.87
N ASP A 39 -15.85 12.85 4.49
CA ASP A 39 -16.56 13.47 5.63
C ASP A 39 -15.64 13.69 6.84
N ASN A 40 -14.63 12.84 7.01
CA ASN A 40 -13.65 12.93 8.08
C ASN A 40 -12.33 13.60 7.65
N GLY A 41 -12.27 14.13 6.43
CA GLY A 41 -11.15 14.92 5.91
C GLY A 41 -9.90 14.12 5.56
N TYR A 42 -10.03 12.83 5.26
CA TYR A 42 -8.97 12.01 4.69
C TYR A 42 -8.98 12.14 3.16
N ASN A 43 -7.82 12.22 2.56
CA ASN A 43 -7.65 12.33 1.11
C ASN A 43 -6.66 11.31 0.53
N ALA A 44 -6.25 10.34 1.31
CA ALA A 44 -5.39 9.25 0.86
C ALA A 44 -5.75 7.95 1.54
N VAL A 45 -5.72 6.85 0.78
CA VAL A 45 -5.98 5.49 1.25
C VAL A 45 -4.83 4.56 0.86
N LYS A 46 -4.41 3.74 1.81
CA LYS A 46 -3.64 2.52 1.56
C LYS A 46 -4.64 1.38 1.43
N SER A 47 -4.69 0.72 0.28
CA SER A 47 -5.52 -0.46 0.08
C SER A 47 -4.68 -1.72 0.14
N GLY A 48 -5.01 -2.65 1.04
CA GLY A 48 -4.30 -3.91 1.25
C GLY A 48 -5.15 -5.13 0.84
N TYR A 49 -4.48 -6.19 0.40
CA TYR A 49 -5.11 -7.41 -0.12
C TYR A 49 -4.34 -8.65 0.36
N VAL A 50 -4.07 -8.71 1.65
CA VAL A 50 -3.31 -9.81 2.25
C VAL A 50 -4.04 -11.15 2.09
N GLY A 51 -3.29 -12.18 1.79
CA GLY A 51 -3.80 -13.55 1.64
C GLY A 51 -4.29 -13.88 0.23
N ASN A 52 -5.01 -14.99 0.11
CA ASN A 52 -5.53 -15.45 -1.17
C ASN A 52 -6.75 -14.65 -1.61
N ILE A 53 -6.82 -14.35 -2.90
CA ILE A 53 -7.94 -13.60 -3.46
C ILE A 53 -9.27 -14.34 -3.26
N ILE A 54 -10.30 -13.59 -2.88
CA ILE A 54 -11.69 -14.01 -2.86
C ILE A 54 -12.43 -13.16 -3.90
N PRO A 55 -13.01 -13.79 -4.95
CA PRO A 55 -13.39 -15.20 -5.08
C PRO A 55 -12.21 -16.14 -5.40
N ARG A 56 -12.35 -17.41 -4.98
CA ARG A 56 -11.36 -18.46 -5.25
C ARG A 56 -11.14 -18.64 -6.75
N GLY A 57 -9.88 -18.91 -7.12
CA GLY A 57 -9.48 -19.09 -8.52
C GLY A 57 -8.91 -17.81 -9.14
N GLU A 58 -9.11 -16.67 -8.51
CA GLU A 58 -8.46 -15.44 -8.90
C GLU A 58 -7.12 -15.25 -8.20
N HIS A 59 -6.22 -14.51 -8.83
CA HIS A 59 -4.87 -14.28 -8.35
C HIS A 59 -4.51 -12.80 -8.40
N HIS A 60 -3.62 -12.32 -7.49
CA HIS A 60 -3.17 -10.93 -7.41
C HIS A 60 -2.69 -10.36 -8.75
N TYR A 61 -2.04 -11.19 -9.57
CA TYR A 61 -1.49 -10.77 -10.87
C TYR A 61 -2.37 -11.18 -12.06
N GLY A 62 -3.57 -11.74 -11.78
CA GLY A 62 -4.53 -12.10 -12.80
C GLY A 62 -5.23 -10.90 -13.42
N GLN A 63 -5.81 -11.07 -14.62
CA GLN A 63 -6.51 -9.99 -15.32
C GLN A 63 -7.68 -9.44 -14.50
N TRP A 64 -8.36 -10.29 -13.76
CA TRP A 64 -9.50 -9.89 -12.92
C TRP A 64 -9.06 -8.89 -11.84
N MET A 65 -7.94 -9.15 -11.14
CA MET A 65 -7.40 -8.23 -10.16
C MET A 65 -6.81 -6.97 -10.78
N ASN A 66 -6.19 -7.05 -11.95
CA ASN A 66 -5.75 -5.87 -12.69
C ASN A 66 -6.93 -4.92 -12.97
N ASN A 67 -8.06 -5.47 -13.38
CA ASN A 67 -9.29 -4.69 -13.60
C ASN A 67 -9.80 -4.07 -12.28
N HIS A 68 -9.74 -4.82 -11.19
CA HIS A 68 -10.10 -4.29 -9.87
C HIS A 68 -9.20 -3.14 -9.43
N TYR A 69 -7.88 -3.28 -9.53
CA TYR A 69 -6.95 -2.21 -9.17
C TYR A 69 -7.20 -0.94 -9.96
N LEU A 70 -7.42 -1.07 -11.26
CA LEU A 70 -7.78 0.07 -12.11
C LEU A 70 -9.12 0.69 -11.70
N TYR A 71 -10.12 -0.14 -11.41
CA TYR A 71 -11.42 0.31 -10.93
C TYR A 71 -11.29 1.08 -9.62
N ALA A 72 -10.54 0.54 -8.64
CA ALA A 72 -10.33 1.18 -7.35
C ALA A 72 -9.66 2.55 -7.48
N VAL A 73 -8.66 2.68 -8.35
CA VAL A 73 -7.98 3.96 -8.62
C VAL A 73 -8.94 4.99 -9.21
N LYS A 74 -9.73 4.59 -10.22
CA LYS A 74 -10.74 5.48 -10.84
C LYS A 74 -11.81 5.89 -9.84
N LYS A 75 -12.32 4.93 -9.08
CA LYS A 75 -13.34 5.17 -8.07
C LYS A 75 -12.85 6.15 -6.99
N ALA A 76 -11.62 5.99 -6.52
CA ALA A 76 -11.00 6.90 -5.57
C ALA A 76 -10.86 8.32 -6.13
N ALA A 77 -10.58 8.45 -7.44
CA ALA A 77 -10.48 9.75 -8.10
C ALA A 77 -11.81 10.52 -8.06
N ASP A 78 -12.95 9.84 -8.19
CA ASP A 78 -14.28 10.46 -8.09
C ASP A 78 -14.50 11.14 -6.73
N TYR A 79 -13.86 10.61 -5.68
CA TYR A 79 -13.87 11.16 -4.31
C TYR A 79 -12.67 12.06 -4.00
N LYS A 80 -11.81 12.35 -4.98
CA LYS A 80 -10.55 13.11 -4.80
C LYS A 80 -9.61 12.47 -3.77
N ILE A 81 -9.57 11.14 -3.74
CA ILE A 81 -8.73 10.34 -2.85
C ILE A 81 -7.53 9.79 -3.63
N CYS A 82 -6.34 9.97 -3.06
CA CYS A 82 -5.13 9.33 -3.53
C CYS A 82 -5.06 7.87 -3.07
N VAL A 83 -4.47 7.02 -3.88
CA VAL A 83 -4.33 5.59 -3.61
C VAL A 83 -2.86 5.20 -3.50
N ASN A 84 -2.53 4.46 -2.45
CA ASN A 84 -1.32 3.68 -2.31
C ASN A 84 -1.73 2.20 -2.32
N GLY A 85 -1.46 1.48 -3.42
CA GLY A 85 -1.91 0.10 -3.61
C GLY A 85 -0.89 -0.91 -3.09
N HIS A 86 -1.27 -1.71 -2.09
CA HIS A 86 -0.47 -2.83 -1.61
C HIS A 86 -0.88 -4.15 -2.27
N GLU A 87 0.02 -5.14 -2.27
CA GLU A 87 -0.12 -6.42 -3.00
C GLU A 87 -0.55 -6.23 -4.47
N ALA A 88 -0.47 -5.01 -4.97
CA ALA A 88 -0.87 -4.65 -6.31
C ALA A 88 0.11 -5.21 -7.35
N VAL A 89 -0.33 -5.24 -8.59
CA VAL A 89 0.53 -5.62 -9.72
C VAL A 89 1.67 -4.64 -9.90
N ARG A 90 2.73 -5.09 -10.55
CA ARG A 90 3.87 -4.25 -10.90
C ARG A 90 3.41 -3.02 -11.68
N PRO A 91 3.94 -1.84 -11.36
CA PRO A 91 3.52 -0.62 -12.03
C PRO A 91 3.93 -0.60 -13.49
N THR A 92 3.04 -0.11 -14.33
CA THR A 92 3.20 0.02 -15.78
C THR A 92 3.19 1.48 -16.24
N GLY A 93 3.42 2.40 -15.31
CA GLY A 93 3.31 3.84 -15.57
C GLY A 93 1.88 4.37 -15.42
N LEU A 94 0.97 3.58 -14.88
CA LEU A 94 -0.45 3.96 -14.68
C LEU A 94 -0.62 5.23 -13.84
N CYS A 95 0.31 5.50 -12.92
CA CYS A 95 0.36 6.73 -12.13
C CYS A 95 0.52 8.01 -12.97
N ARG A 96 0.98 7.91 -14.22
CA ARG A 96 1.03 9.05 -15.15
C ARG A 96 -0.32 9.34 -15.79
N THR A 97 -1.15 8.31 -15.96
CA THR A 97 -2.52 8.45 -16.47
C THR A 97 -3.49 8.84 -15.34
N TYR A 98 -3.29 8.26 -14.17
CA TYR A 98 -4.11 8.49 -12.98
C TYR A 98 -3.21 9.01 -11.85
N PRO A 99 -3.01 10.34 -11.74
CA PRO A 99 -2.07 10.93 -10.80
C PRO A 99 -2.47 10.77 -9.33
N ASN A 100 -3.71 10.37 -9.06
CA ASN A 100 -4.15 9.97 -7.73
C ASN A 100 -3.60 8.59 -7.30
N LEU A 101 -3.05 7.77 -8.19
CA LEU A 101 -2.26 6.60 -7.84
C LEU A 101 -0.86 7.06 -7.46
N ILE A 102 -0.63 7.30 -6.18
CA ILE A 102 0.60 7.91 -5.66
C ILE A 102 1.72 6.90 -5.42
N GLY A 103 1.39 5.64 -5.30
CA GLY A 103 2.38 4.57 -5.11
C GLY A 103 1.75 3.20 -5.08
N ASN A 104 2.62 2.22 -5.26
CA ASN A 104 2.31 0.80 -5.09
C ASN A 104 3.44 0.17 -4.28
N GLU A 105 3.14 -0.86 -3.51
CA GLU A 105 4.20 -1.69 -2.92
C GLU A 105 4.90 -2.51 -4.01
N SER A 106 4.29 -3.55 -4.48
CA SER A 106 4.70 -4.43 -5.60
C SER A 106 6.15 -4.92 -5.58
N ALA A 107 6.81 -4.85 -4.42
CA ALA A 107 8.13 -5.40 -4.13
C ALA A 107 8.35 -5.43 -2.62
N ARG A 108 9.37 -6.13 -2.17
CA ARG A 108 9.72 -6.16 -0.73
C ARG A 108 10.12 -4.77 -0.25
N GLY A 109 9.47 -4.34 0.82
CA GLY A 109 9.82 -3.14 1.58
C GLY A 109 10.31 -3.51 2.99
N THR A 110 10.38 -2.51 3.87
CA THR A 110 10.87 -2.66 5.25
C THR A 110 10.06 -3.67 6.07
N GLU A 111 8.78 -3.85 5.78
CA GLU A 111 7.93 -4.86 6.41
C GLU A 111 8.54 -6.27 6.37
N TYR A 112 9.27 -6.59 5.31
CA TYR A 112 9.89 -7.91 5.15
C TYR A 112 11.08 -8.18 6.09
N GLU A 113 11.54 -7.18 6.83
CA GLU A 113 12.52 -7.41 7.90
C GLU A 113 11.95 -8.34 8.98
N ALA A 114 10.64 -8.33 9.20
CA ALA A 114 9.95 -9.28 10.08
C ALA A 114 9.85 -10.71 9.50
N PHE A 115 10.12 -10.91 8.21
CA PHE A 115 9.91 -12.16 7.49
C PHE A 115 11.19 -12.67 6.79
N GLY A 116 12.32 -12.60 7.48
CA GLY A 116 13.61 -13.08 6.97
C GLY A 116 14.52 -12.01 6.38
N GLY A 117 14.13 -10.77 6.50
CA GLY A 117 14.94 -9.61 6.13
C GLY A 117 15.12 -9.36 4.64
N SER A 118 15.65 -8.20 4.34
CA SER A 118 16.10 -7.83 3.00
C SER A 118 17.62 -7.63 3.02
N LYS A 119 18.30 -8.17 2.03
CA LYS A 119 19.76 -7.96 1.92
C LYS A 119 20.05 -6.57 1.35
N PRO A 120 21.19 -5.95 1.69
CA PRO A 120 21.55 -4.61 1.20
C PRO A 120 21.47 -4.46 -0.32
N PHE A 121 21.83 -5.50 -1.09
CA PHE A 121 21.75 -5.45 -2.54
C PHE A 121 20.31 -5.30 -3.05
N HIS A 122 19.29 -5.75 -2.30
CA HIS A 122 17.89 -5.59 -2.71
C HIS A 122 17.52 -4.11 -2.84
N THR A 123 17.84 -3.31 -1.83
CA THR A 123 17.56 -1.86 -1.86
C THR A 123 18.30 -1.15 -2.98
N THR A 124 19.52 -1.57 -3.27
CA THR A 124 20.32 -0.97 -4.36
C THR A 124 19.84 -1.38 -5.75
N LEU A 125 19.13 -2.51 -5.88
CA LEU A 125 18.54 -2.92 -7.17
C LEU A 125 17.21 -2.23 -7.48
N LEU A 126 16.45 -1.82 -6.48
CA LEU A 126 15.12 -1.23 -6.68
C LEU A 126 15.09 -0.04 -7.65
N PRO A 127 16.04 0.91 -7.60
CA PRO A 127 16.08 2.03 -8.55
C PRO A 127 16.22 1.60 -10.02
N PHE A 128 16.86 0.47 -10.27
CA PHE A 128 17.17 0.00 -11.61
C PHE A 128 16.14 -0.99 -12.18
N ASN A 129 15.16 -1.39 -11.39
CA ASN A 129 14.11 -2.30 -11.84
C ASN A 129 12.71 -1.85 -11.39
N ARG A 130 12.40 -1.97 -10.09
CA ARG A 130 11.04 -1.73 -9.57
C ARG A 130 10.60 -0.27 -9.75
N LEU A 131 11.50 0.69 -9.52
CA LEU A 131 11.17 2.12 -9.57
C LEU A 131 11.05 2.68 -10.99
N ILE A 132 11.50 1.94 -12.01
CA ILE A 132 11.36 2.35 -13.42
C ILE A 132 9.88 2.50 -13.80
N GLY A 133 9.00 1.64 -13.26
CA GLY A 133 7.57 1.66 -13.56
C GLY A 133 6.76 2.70 -12.80
N GLY A 134 7.31 3.29 -11.75
CA GLY A 134 6.63 4.28 -10.92
C GLY A 134 7.03 4.22 -9.45
N PRO A 135 6.50 5.13 -8.62
CA PRO A 135 6.83 5.22 -7.20
C PRO A 135 6.45 3.95 -6.45
N MET A 136 7.25 3.64 -5.42
CA MET A 136 7.07 2.48 -4.55
C MET A 136 6.84 2.94 -3.12
N ASP A 137 5.88 2.32 -2.46
CA ASP A 137 5.83 2.33 -1.00
C ASP A 137 6.81 1.29 -0.46
N TYR A 138 7.92 1.75 0.05
CA TYR A 138 8.92 0.89 0.69
C TYR A 138 8.56 0.52 2.13
N THR A 139 7.37 0.93 2.60
CA THR A 139 6.90 0.74 3.97
C THR A 139 7.90 1.25 5.04
N PRO A 140 8.46 2.47 4.89
CA PRO A 140 9.40 3.02 5.87
C PRO A 140 8.69 3.25 7.21
N GLY A 141 9.43 3.25 8.30
CA GLY A 141 8.85 3.50 9.63
C GLY A 141 9.73 2.97 10.75
N ILE A 142 10.85 2.36 10.42
CA ILE A 142 11.87 1.95 11.38
C ILE A 142 12.90 3.06 11.45
N PHE A 143 13.02 3.70 12.60
CA PHE A 143 13.95 4.81 12.83
C PHE A 143 15.20 4.37 13.58
N ASP A 144 15.12 3.26 14.29
CA ASP A 144 16.25 2.67 14.98
C ASP A 144 17.06 1.79 14.04
N THR A 145 18.36 2.00 13.97
CA THR A 145 19.28 1.19 13.17
C THR A 145 19.64 -0.12 13.86
N LYS A 146 19.32 -0.23 15.16
CA LYS A 146 19.45 -1.45 15.95
C LYS A 146 18.19 -1.68 16.76
N LEU A 147 17.68 -2.90 16.75
CA LEU A 147 16.51 -3.32 17.49
C LEU A 147 16.87 -4.25 18.65
N ASP A 148 17.97 -3.98 19.34
CA ASP A 148 18.49 -4.78 20.43
C ASP A 148 17.48 -4.95 21.58
N PHE A 149 16.58 -3.98 21.74
CA PHE A 149 15.49 -4.00 22.74
C PHE A 149 14.40 -5.03 22.42
N MET A 150 14.33 -5.53 21.20
CA MET A 150 13.32 -6.52 20.79
C MET A 150 13.72 -7.97 21.15
N GLY A 151 14.94 -8.18 21.66
CA GLY A 151 15.47 -9.51 21.94
C GLY A 151 15.74 -10.33 20.68
N ASP A 152 16.11 -11.58 20.87
CA ASP A 152 16.27 -12.53 19.76
C ASP A 152 14.92 -12.85 19.13
N LEU A 153 14.52 -12.11 18.13
CA LEU A 153 13.34 -12.43 17.32
C LEU A 153 13.66 -13.72 16.53
N PRO A 154 12.84 -14.77 16.64
CA PRO A 154 13.12 -16.05 15.99
C PRO A 154 13.12 -16.00 14.46
N HIS A 155 12.79 -14.87 13.86
CA HIS A 155 12.68 -14.69 12.41
C HIS A 155 13.08 -13.28 11.96
N GLY A 156 14.32 -12.95 12.02
CA GLY A 156 14.74 -11.75 11.34
C GLY A 156 15.80 -10.96 12.09
N GLN A 157 17.01 -11.11 11.66
CA GLN A 157 18.01 -10.12 11.94
C GLN A 157 17.64 -8.89 11.12
N VAL A 158 17.34 -7.78 11.79
CA VAL A 158 17.31 -6.47 11.13
C VAL A 158 18.75 -6.21 10.69
N GLN A 159 18.99 -6.42 9.41
CA GLN A 159 20.26 -6.04 8.81
C GLN A 159 20.14 -4.59 8.36
N THR A 160 20.84 -3.74 9.06
CA THR A 160 21.09 -2.34 8.67
C THR A 160 21.90 -2.26 7.38
#